data_6753ee8253de6a9ebd50db681491e69a
#
_entry.id   6753ee8253de6a9ebd50db681491e69a
#
_cell.length_a   1.000
_cell.length_b   1.000
_cell.length_c   1.000
_cell.angle_alpha   90.00
_cell.angle_beta   90.00
_cell.angle_gamma   90.00
#
_symmetry.space_group_name_H-M   'P 1'
#
loop_
_entity.id
_entity.type
_entity.pdbx_description
1 polymer ?
#
loop_
_entity_poly.entity_id
_entity_poly.type
_entity_poly.pdbx_seq_one_letter_code
_entity_poly.pdbx_strand_id
1 'polypeptide(L)'
;MQTVFDFTVPGSAVSYRRSTGAGFVDAAALQDAPRLHTPQMAANWQPMWWYGGWCAGFAAGPRGVAASPAPCLPAADLAGRELPVWFRADLPGEGTYQVSLRLCGRGGPVRVFAGRRRLMWQGTLTEGQVRELRFPLDVTPLVPDGETQPALNAAADLAVTGADLQAVCLQPAAMPRVFLMGDSTVTDQCAGLPYAPGSSYAGWGQMLGRFLPGDWCVSNHAHSGLTTESFTEGGHWAIVEPRLRAGDFCLLQFGHNDQKLPHLAARGGYTERLRGYLRAIRTRGAQPVLVTPLARNTWTADGRYNDLLAEYAAAVFDLGR
;
A
#
# COMPACT_ATOMS: atom_id res chain seq x y z
N MET A 1 -23.03 -2.84 5.24
CA MET A 1 -23.25 -2.95 6.70
C MET A 1 -22.03 -2.39 7.40
N GLN A 2 -22.19 -1.63 8.47
CA GLN A 2 -21.09 -1.11 9.27
C GLN A 2 -20.68 -2.17 10.30
N THR A 3 -19.36 -2.38 10.47
CA THR A 3 -18.81 -3.28 11.50
C THR A 3 -17.98 -2.45 12.47
N VAL A 4 -18.24 -2.61 13.77
CA VAL A 4 -17.56 -1.86 14.84
C VAL A 4 -16.88 -2.83 15.79
N PHE A 5 -15.63 -2.54 16.13
CA PHE A 5 -14.83 -3.23 17.14
C PHE A 5 -14.44 -2.21 18.21
N ASP A 6 -14.79 -2.49 19.45
CA ASP A 6 -14.47 -1.66 20.62
C ASP A 6 -13.51 -2.45 21.54
N PHE A 7 -12.30 -1.95 21.67
CA PHE A 7 -11.22 -2.60 22.43
C PHE A 7 -11.06 -1.99 23.83
N THR A 8 -11.94 -1.10 24.23
CA THR A 8 -12.01 -0.63 25.62
C THR A 8 -12.80 -1.59 26.50
N VAL A 9 -13.53 -2.52 25.89
CA VAL A 9 -14.28 -3.57 26.60
C VAL A 9 -13.32 -4.71 26.96
N PRO A 10 -13.25 -5.12 28.23
CA PRO A 10 -12.41 -6.23 28.65
C PRO A 10 -12.72 -7.52 27.88
N GLY A 11 -11.67 -8.21 27.40
CA GLY A 11 -11.79 -9.46 26.64
C GLY A 11 -12.13 -9.31 25.16
N SER A 12 -12.33 -8.07 24.65
CA SER A 12 -12.59 -7.84 23.22
C SER A 12 -11.36 -7.96 22.33
N ALA A 13 -10.15 -7.82 22.87
CA ALA A 13 -8.90 -7.99 22.15
C ALA A 13 -8.54 -9.48 22.05
N VAL A 14 -8.75 -10.05 20.87
CA VAL A 14 -8.46 -11.47 20.58
C VAL A 14 -7.50 -11.59 19.40
N SER A 15 -6.79 -12.72 19.33
CA SER A 15 -5.97 -13.04 18.15
C SER A 15 -6.85 -13.26 16.94
N TYR A 16 -6.41 -12.77 15.78
CA TYR A 16 -7.08 -13.08 14.52
C TYR A 16 -7.10 -14.58 14.24
N ARG A 17 -8.25 -15.05 13.78
CA ARG A 17 -8.45 -16.40 13.24
C ARG A 17 -9.35 -16.31 12.01
N ARG A 18 -9.13 -17.18 11.02
CA ARG A 18 -10.03 -17.30 9.85
C ARG A 18 -11.47 -17.56 10.26
N SER A 19 -11.67 -18.33 11.31
CA SER A 19 -13.00 -18.69 11.82
C SER A 19 -13.76 -17.52 12.42
N THR A 20 -13.05 -16.52 12.97
CA THR A 20 -13.65 -15.31 13.54
C THR A 20 -13.66 -14.14 12.57
N GLY A 21 -12.79 -14.17 11.58
CA GLY A 21 -12.65 -13.13 10.55
C GLY A 21 -12.13 -11.78 11.06
N ALA A 22 -11.79 -11.65 12.35
CA ALA A 22 -11.22 -10.42 12.89
C ALA A 22 -10.40 -10.68 14.16
N GLY A 23 -9.41 -9.80 14.40
CA GLY A 23 -8.57 -9.84 15.59
C GLY A 23 -7.20 -9.21 15.37
N PHE A 24 -6.40 -9.24 16.42
CA PHE A 24 -5.02 -8.77 16.38
C PHE A 24 -4.07 -9.86 15.88
N VAL A 25 -3.06 -9.45 15.14
CA VAL A 25 -2.10 -10.38 14.56
C VAL A 25 -0.97 -10.63 15.55
N ASP A 26 -0.82 -11.90 15.92
CA ASP A 26 0.28 -12.46 16.69
C ASP A 26 0.95 -13.60 15.93
N ALA A 27 1.90 -14.29 16.53
CA ALA A 27 2.61 -15.40 15.91
C ALA A 27 1.66 -16.53 15.44
N ALA A 28 0.59 -16.80 16.17
CA ALA A 28 -0.39 -17.82 15.81
C ALA A 28 -1.31 -17.34 14.67
N ALA A 29 -1.73 -16.08 14.67
CA ALA A 29 -2.49 -15.47 13.59
C ALA A 29 -1.70 -15.46 12.28
N LEU A 30 -0.39 -15.24 12.32
CA LEU A 30 0.48 -15.29 11.13
C LEU A 30 0.45 -16.65 10.43
N GLN A 31 0.18 -17.73 11.15
CA GLN A 31 0.06 -19.07 10.57
C GLN A 31 -1.34 -19.35 10.00
N ASP A 32 -2.37 -18.76 10.60
CA ASP A 32 -3.78 -19.00 10.25
C ASP A 32 -4.31 -18.10 9.14
N ALA A 33 -3.78 -16.88 9.01
CA ALA A 33 -4.30 -15.91 8.05
C ALA A 33 -4.07 -16.30 6.58
N PRO A 34 -4.96 -15.89 5.66
CA PRO A 34 -4.83 -16.15 4.23
C PRO A 34 -3.51 -15.61 3.66
N ARG A 35 -2.93 -16.34 2.74
CA ARG A 35 -1.73 -15.92 1.99
C ARG A 35 -2.13 -15.32 0.64
N LEU A 36 -1.38 -14.32 0.20
CA LEU A 36 -1.55 -13.69 -1.11
C LEU A 36 -0.55 -14.19 -2.15
N HIS A 37 0.00 -15.36 -1.96
CA HIS A 37 0.95 -15.94 -2.90
C HIS A 37 0.67 -17.43 -3.10
N THR A 38 1.08 -17.93 -4.24
CA THR A 38 1.00 -19.34 -4.59
C THR A 38 2.20 -20.12 -4.05
N PRO A 39 2.18 -21.45 -4.04
CA PRO A 39 3.34 -22.27 -3.68
C PRO A 39 4.58 -22.05 -4.55
N GLN A 40 4.40 -21.50 -5.76
CA GLN A 40 5.48 -21.23 -6.70
C GLN A 40 6.27 -19.96 -6.37
N MET A 41 5.72 -19.05 -5.60
CA MET A 41 6.44 -17.86 -5.16
C MET A 41 7.62 -18.25 -4.28
N ALA A 42 8.69 -17.49 -4.38
CA ALA A 42 9.92 -17.73 -3.62
C ALA A 42 9.65 -17.90 -2.12
N ALA A 43 10.35 -18.84 -1.48
CA ALA A 43 10.13 -19.19 -0.08
C ALA A 43 10.33 -18.02 0.90
N ASN A 44 11.06 -16.98 0.51
CA ASN A 44 11.23 -15.74 1.28
C ASN A 44 9.99 -14.83 1.26
N TRP A 45 9.02 -15.10 0.40
CA TRP A 45 7.71 -14.45 0.36
C TRP A 45 6.70 -15.18 1.24
N GLN A 46 7.02 -15.36 2.43
CA GLN A 46 6.14 -15.94 3.46
C GLN A 46 5.04 -14.96 3.78
N PRO A 47 3.84 -15.43 3.99
CA PRO A 47 2.61 -14.87 3.49
C PRO A 47 2.79 -13.38 3.22
N MET A 48 2.17 -12.80 2.23
CA MET A 48 2.30 -11.38 1.93
C MET A 48 1.78 -10.51 3.07
N TRP A 49 2.50 -10.60 4.14
CA TRP A 49 2.28 -9.77 5.30
C TRP A 49 3.07 -8.50 5.09
N TRP A 50 2.38 -7.46 4.72
CA TRP A 50 2.97 -6.14 4.55
C TRP A 50 3.67 -5.63 5.80
N TYR A 51 3.34 -6.23 6.94
CA TYR A 51 3.89 -5.92 8.25
C TYR A 51 4.70 -7.08 8.87
N GLY A 52 4.85 -8.20 8.20
CA GLY A 52 5.31 -9.48 8.77
C GLY A 52 6.58 -9.43 9.59
N GLY A 53 7.70 -8.89 9.06
CA GLY A 53 8.94 -8.68 9.81
C GLY A 53 8.92 -7.45 10.72
N TRP A 54 7.77 -6.81 10.88
CA TRP A 54 7.59 -5.49 11.47
C TRP A 54 6.56 -5.46 12.57
N CYS A 55 5.70 -6.48 12.69
CA CYS A 55 4.65 -6.46 13.69
C CYS A 55 5.14 -6.94 15.05
N ALA A 56 4.67 -6.28 16.07
CA ALA A 56 4.65 -6.82 17.42
C ALA A 56 3.39 -7.66 17.59
N GLY A 57 3.37 -8.54 18.59
CA GLY A 57 2.12 -9.05 19.12
C GLY A 57 1.29 -7.90 19.70
N PHE A 58 0.27 -8.24 20.46
CA PHE A 58 -0.60 -7.24 21.08
C PHE A 58 -0.73 -7.44 22.58
N ALA A 59 -1.00 -6.35 23.29
CA ALA A 59 -1.30 -6.34 24.72
C ALA A 59 -2.52 -5.46 24.98
N ALA A 60 -3.57 -6.07 25.55
CA ALA A 60 -4.77 -5.34 25.98
C ALA A 60 -4.49 -4.60 27.30
N GLY A 61 -5.00 -3.40 27.41
CA GLY A 61 -4.87 -2.55 28.60
C GLY A 61 -6.12 -1.69 28.81
N PRO A 62 -6.17 -0.91 29.88
CA PRO A 62 -7.36 -0.10 30.21
C PRO A 62 -7.64 1.03 29.21
N ARG A 63 -6.67 1.33 28.34
CA ARG A 63 -6.78 2.40 27.34
C ARG A 63 -6.98 1.87 25.92
N GLY A 64 -7.11 0.55 25.72
CA GLY A 64 -7.18 -0.10 24.42
C GLY A 64 -6.07 -1.13 24.23
N VAL A 65 -5.68 -1.37 22.99
CA VAL A 65 -4.69 -2.40 22.62
C VAL A 65 -3.45 -1.75 22.04
N ALA A 66 -2.30 -2.09 22.60
CA ALA A 66 -1.00 -1.64 22.18
C ALA A 66 -0.16 -2.76 21.56
N ALA A 67 0.93 -2.39 20.92
CA ALA A 67 1.97 -3.33 20.55
C ALA A 67 2.54 -4.04 21.79
N SER A 68 2.73 -5.35 21.69
CA SER A 68 3.44 -6.13 22.71
C SER A 68 4.93 -5.75 22.72
N PRO A 69 5.59 -5.80 23.89
CA PRO A 69 7.04 -5.64 23.96
C PRO A 69 7.82 -6.76 23.27
N ALA A 70 7.20 -7.93 23.04
CA ALA A 70 7.80 -9.06 22.35
C ALA A 70 7.34 -9.08 20.88
N PRO A 71 8.25 -9.02 19.88
CA PRO A 71 7.89 -9.12 18.48
C PRO A 71 7.33 -10.49 18.15
N CYS A 72 6.41 -10.56 17.17
CA CYS A 72 5.84 -11.82 16.70
C CYS A 72 6.87 -12.73 16.01
N LEU A 73 7.89 -12.12 15.43
CA LEU A 73 8.94 -12.80 14.69
C LEU A 73 10.30 -12.43 15.29
N PRO A 74 11.23 -13.38 15.42
CA PRO A 74 12.57 -13.08 15.87
C PRO A 74 13.24 -12.20 14.82
N ALA A 75 13.47 -10.95 15.16
CA ALA A 75 14.19 -10.01 14.33
C ALA A 75 15.28 -9.37 15.17
N ALA A 76 16.51 -9.90 15.02
CA ALA A 76 17.69 -9.40 15.74
C ALA A 76 17.92 -7.89 15.49
N ASP A 77 17.46 -7.38 14.34
CA ASP A 77 17.70 -6.01 13.89
C ASP A 77 16.59 -5.01 14.27
N LEU A 78 15.58 -5.44 15.04
CA LEU A 78 14.47 -4.57 15.48
C LEU A 78 14.72 -3.90 16.83
N ALA A 79 15.86 -4.14 17.44
CA ALA A 79 16.22 -3.54 18.72
C ALA A 79 16.17 -2.00 18.65
N GLY A 80 15.40 -1.37 19.55
CA GLY A 80 15.22 0.08 19.60
C GLY A 80 14.25 0.65 18.56
N ARG A 81 13.50 -0.18 17.81
CA ARG A 81 12.49 0.26 16.85
C ARG A 81 11.10 0.10 17.41
N GLU A 82 10.26 1.06 17.07
CA GLU A 82 8.85 1.01 17.42
C GLU A 82 8.11 0.09 16.44
N LEU A 83 7.59 -1.02 16.96
CA LEU A 83 6.83 -1.99 16.18
C LEU A 83 5.33 -1.68 16.24
N PRO A 84 4.58 -1.86 15.12
CA PRO A 84 3.14 -1.65 15.13
C PRO A 84 2.40 -2.79 15.83
N VAL A 85 1.31 -2.46 16.50
CA VAL A 85 0.21 -3.40 16.68
C VAL A 85 -0.54 -3.51 15.36
N TRP A 86 -0.92 -4.73 14.98
CA TRP A 86 -1.60 -5.01 13.72
C TRP A 86 -2.96 -5.65 13.98
N PHE A 87 -4.02 -4.95 13.60
CA PHE A 87 -5.38 -5.46 13.59
C PHE A 87 -5.77 -5.85 12.16
N ARG A 88 -6.39 -7.03 12.01
CA ARG A 88 -6.93 -7.53 10.76
C ARG A 88 -8.41 -7.85 10.91
N ALA A 89 -9.21 -7.46 9.92
CA ALA A 89 -10.60 -7.87 9.80
C ALA A 89 -10.93 -8.24 8.36
N ASP A 90 -11.54 -9.40 8.17
CA ASP A 90 -12.02 -9.83 6.86
C ASP A 90 -13.17 -8.94 6.40
N LEU A 91 -13.21 -8.68 5.11
CA LEU A 91 -14.20 -7.83 4.47
C LEU A 91 -15.09 -8.66 3.52
N PRO A 92 -16.30 -8.22 3.23
CA PRO A 92 -17.22 -8.96 2.35
C PRO A 92 -16.66 -9.20 0.93
N GLY A 93 -15.72 -8.38 0.48
CA GLY A 93 -15.09 -8.54 -0.83
C GLY A 93 -14.42 -7.27 -1.33
N GLU A 94 -14.24 -7.20 -2.63
CA GLU A 94 -13.70 -6.05 -3.34
C GLU A 94 -14.56 -4.80 -3.16
N GLY A 95 -13.91 -3.65 -3.02
CA GLY A 95 -14.57 -2.35 -2.94
C GLY A 95 -13.74 -1.30 -2.21
N THR A 96 -14.37 -0.16 -1.99
CA THR A 96 -13.82 0.91 -1.15
C THR A 96 -14.54 0.94 0.19
N TYR A 97 -13.78 1.16 1.25
CA TYR A 97 -14.28 1.18 2.62
C TYR A 97 -13.86 2.45 3.34
N GLN A 98 -14.75 3.00 4.13
CA GLN A 98 -14.38 4.03 5.10
C GLN A 98 -13.90 3.34 6.37
N VAL A 99 -12.69 3.65 6.77
CA VAL A 99 -12.11 3.24 8.05
C VAL A 99 -12.20 4.40 9.01
N SER A 100 -12.67 4.14 10.23
CA SER A 100 -12.56 5.07 11.36
C SER A 100 -11.81 4.39 12.49
N LEU A 101 -10.82 5.08 13.05
CA LEU A 101 -10.03 4.61 14.18
C LEU A 101 -10.18 5.57 15.34
N ARG A 102 -10.22 5.02 16.56
CA ARG A 102 -10.05 5.79 17.80
C ARG A 102 -8.77 5.34 18.47
N LEU A 103 -7.87 6.30 18.70
CA LEU A 103 -6.53 6.09 19.24
C LEU A 103 -6.39 6.82 20.58
N CYS A 104 -5.60 6.26 21.49
CA CYS A 104 -5.16 6.92 22.72
C CYS A 104 -3.63 7.04 22.72
N GLY A 105 -3.13 8.26 22.77
CA GLY A 105 -1.70 8.57 22.71
C GLY A 105 -0.92 8.02 23.90
N ARG A 106 0.33 7.67 23.66
CA ARG A 106 1.30 7.19 24.68
C ARG A 106 2.46 8.16 24.92
N GLY A 107 2.26 9.44 24.53
CA GLY A 107 3.26 10.50 24.70
C GLY A 107 4.39 10.42 23.67
N GLY A 108 4.09 10.65 22.37
CA GLY A 108 5.11 10.60 21.34
C GLY A 108 4.56 10.57 19.91
N PRO A 109 5.42 10.25 18.94
CA PRO A 109 5.03 10.12 17.56
C PRO A 109 4.13 8.90 17.34
N VAL A 110 3.10 9.08 16.52
CA VAL A 110 2.13 8.04 16.16
C VAL A 110 2.08 7.92 14.65
N ARG A 111 2.03 6.69 14.15
CA ARG A 111 1.84 6.39 12.72
C ARG A 111 0.74 5.37 12.54
N VAL A 112 -0.06 5.56 11.51
CA VAL A 112 -1.14 4.65 11.12
C VAL A 112 -0.92 4.23 9.67
N PHE A 113 -0.88 2.92 9.47
CA PHE A 113 -0.76 2.30 8.16
C PHE A 113 -2.00 1.45 7.87
N ALA A 114 -2.34 1.32 6.60
CA ALA A 114 -3.43 0.46 6.15
C ALA A 114 -3.04 -0.33 4.89
N GLY A 115 -3.69 -1.49 4.70
CA GLY A 115 -3.50 -2.35 3.54
C GLY A 115 -2.04 -2.72 3.35
N ARG A 116 -1.49 -2.46 2.17
CA ARG A 116 -0.10 -2.75 1.81
C ARG A 116 0.90 -1.73 2.35
N ARG A 117 0.93 -1.52 3.69
CA ARG A 117 1.80 -0.56 4.38
C ARG A 117 1.65 0.90 3.91
N ARG A 118 0.49 1.27 3.43
CA ARG A 118 0.22 2.66 3.05
C ARG A 118 0.11 3.53 4.30
N LEU A 119 0.89 4.62 4.35
CA LEU A 119 0.85 5.58 5.45
C LEU A 119 -0.39 6.45 5.32
N MET A 120 -1.35 6.25 6.22
CA MET A 120 -2.62 6.99 6.22
C MET A 120 -2.56 8.23 7.10
N TRP A 121 -1.83 8.15 8.19
CA TRP A 121 -1.68 9.29 9.10
C TRP A 121 -0.38 9.20 9.91
N GLN A 122 0.20 10.36 10.22
CA GLN A 122 1.24 10.50 11.24
C GLN A 122 1.10 11.83 11.97
N GLY A 123 1.47 11.84 13.23
CA GLY A 123 1.47 13.02 14.09
C GLY A 123 2.03 12.70 15.47
N THR A 124 1.90 13.64 16.40
CA THR A 124 2.27 13.45 17.81
C THR A 124 1.01 13.52 18.64
N LEU A 125 0.87 12.59 19.60
CA LEU A 125 -0.18 12.62 20.60
C LEU A 125 0.46 12.67 22.00
N THR A 126 -0.10 13.48 22.87
CA THR A 126 0.29 13.47 24.28
C THR A 126 -0.27 12.23 24.98
N GLU A 127 0.26 11.90 26.14
CA GLU A 127 -0.21 10.79 26.98
C GLU A 127 -1.72 10.94 27.28
N GLY A 128 -2.49 9.90 26.98
CA GLY A 128 -3.95 9.88 27.19
C GLY A 128 -4.77 10.69 26.19
N GLN A 129 -4.14 11.42 25.28
CA GLN A 129 -4.87 12.18 24.25
C GLN A 129 -5.61 11.24 23.31
N VAL A 130 -6.93 11.40 23.22
CA VAL A 130 -7.77 10.65 22.29
C VAL A 130 -7.79 11.34 20.93
N ARG A 131 -7.61 10.56 19.87
CA ARG A 131 -7.69 11.01 18.48
C ARG A 131 -8.58 10.09 17.66
N GLU A 132 -9.54 10.69 16.98
CA GLU A 132 -10.33 10.00 15.95
C GLU A 132 -9.74 10.31 14.58
N LEU A 133 -9.59 9.27 13.76
CA LEU A 133 -9.10 9.33 12.39
C LEU A 133 -10.13 8.70 11.46
N ARG A 134 -10.25 9.26 10.26
CA ARG A 134 -11.05 8.67 9.19
C ARG A 134 -10.24 8.71 7.90
N PHE A 135 -10.20 7.59 7.20
CA PHE A 135 -9.52 7.48 5.90
C PHE A 135 -10.14 6.36 5.05
N PRO A 136 -10.02 6.46 3.74
CA PRO A 136 -10.48 5.43 2.83
C PRO A 136 -9.50 4.25 2.75
N LEU A 137 -10.02 3.06 2.53
CA LEU A 137 -9.27 1.84 2.24
C LEU A 137 -9.77 1.26 0.91
N ASP A 138 -8.85 1.05 -0.02
CA ASP A 138 -9.10 0.32 -1.26
C ASP A 138 -8.78 -1.16 -1.09
N VAL A 139 -9.73 -2.00 -1.49
CA VAL A 139 -9.61 -3.45 -1.53
C VAL A 139 -9.90 -3.89 -2.95
N THR A 140 -8.85 -4.03 -3.73
CA THR A 140 -8.87 -4.44 -5.14
C THR A 140 -7.93 -5.62 -5.35
N PRO A 141 -8.19 -6.52 -6.32
CA PRO A 141 -7.22 -7.52 -6.74
C PRO A 141 -5.90 -6.86 -7.14
N LEU A 142 -4.82 -7.58 -6.97
CA LEU A 142 -3.50 -7.22 -7.46
C LEU A 142 -2.84 -8.45 -8.09
N VAL A 143 -1.88 -8.26 -8.97
CA VAL A 143 -1.00 -9.35 -9.42
C VAL A 143 0.17 -9.40 -8.43
N PRO A 144 0.31 -10.47 -7.63
CA PRO A 144 1.43 -10.62 -6.70
C PRO A 144 2.76 -10.74 -7.42
N ASP A 145 3.86 -10.43 -6.73
CA ASP A 145 5.21 -10.56 -7.28
C ASP A 145 5.52 -12.01 -7.68
N GLY A 146 6.03 -12.19 -8.90
CA GLY A 146 6.32 -13.51 -9.48
C GLY A 146 5.09 -14.28 -10.00
N GLU A 147 3.89 -13.70 -9.92
CA GLU A 147 2.65 -14.32 -10.40
C GLU A 147 2.14 -13.66 -11.68
N THR A 148 1.26 -14.39 -12.39
CA THR A 148 0.57 -13.89 -13.59
C THR A 148 -0.95 -13.78 -13.38
N GLN A 149 -1.45 -14.27 -12.25
CA GLN A 149 -2.87 -14.25 -11.92
C GLN A 149 -3.16 -13.26 -10.79
N PRO A 150 -4.26 -12.52 -10.88
CA PRO A 150 -4.65 -11.62 -9.79
C PRO A 150 -5.08 -12.38 -8.54
N ALA A 151 -4.76 -11.81 -7.39
CA ALA A 151 -5.22 -12.26 -6.08
C ALA A 151 -5.90 -11.13 -5.32
N LEU A 152 -6.91 -11.46 -4.53
CA LEU A 152 -7.64 -10.52 -3.68
C LEU A 152 -7.36 -10.80 -2.20
N ASN A 153 -6.86 -9.79 -1.49
CA ASN A 153 -6.86 -9.78 -0.03
C ASN A 153 -8.09 -9.02 0.47
N ALA A 154 -9.21 -9.72 0.63
CA ALA A 154 -10.45 -9.12 1.12
C ALA A 154 -10.38 -8.90 2.65
N ALA A 155 -9.48 -8.02 3.09
CA ALA A 155 -9.30 -7.70 4.50
C ALA A 155 -8.86 -6.25 4.72
N ALA A 156 -9.24 -5.69 5.87
CA ALA A 156 -8.68 -4.48 6.41
C ALA A 156 -7.48 -4.86 7.29
N ASP A 157 -6.26 -4.62 6.80
CA ASP A 157 -5.03 -4.70 7.57
C ASP A 157 -4.67 -3.30 8.07
N LEU A 158 -4.65 -3.10 9.38
CA LEU A 158 -4.44 -1.80 10.02
C LEU A 158 -3.30 -1.93 11.03
N ALA A 159 -2.28 -1.10 10.91
CA ALA A 159 -1.12 -1.13 11.79
C ALA A 159 -0.91 0.24 12.45
N VAL A 160 -0.70 0.24 13.76
CA VAL A 160 -0.56 1.46 14.56
C VAL A 160 0.70 1.39 15.40
N THR A 161 1.51 2.45 15.38
CA THR A 161 2.64 2.66 16.29
C THR A 161 2.35 3.86 17.21
N GLY A 162 2.89 3.84 18.42
CA GLY A 162 2.91 4.99 19.36
C GLY A 162 1.59 5.31 20.03
N ALA A 163 0.54 4.53 19.83
CA ALA A 163 -0.76 4.71 20.46
C ALA A 163 -1.43 3.38 20.78
N ASP A 164 -2.39 3.43 21.72
CA ASP A 164 -3.32 2.35 21.98
C ASP A 164 -4.49 2.45 21.00
N LEU A 165 -4.84 1.33 20.33
CA LEU A 165 -6.01 1.25 19.47
C LEU A 165 -7.25 0.96 20.32
N GLN A 166 -8.17 1.91 20.37
CA GLN A 166 -9.39 1.81 21.19
C GLN A 166 -10.58 1.28 20.41
N ALA A 167 -10.72 1.67 19.15
CA ALA A 167 -11.82 1.19 18.32
C ALA A 167 -11.46 1.21 16.83
N VAL A 168 -12.10 0.32 16.09
CA VAL A 168 -12.09 0.27 14.62
C VAL A 168 -13.54 0.21 14.14
N CYS A 169 -13.86 1.04 13.16
CA CYS A 169 -15.13 0.97 12.45
C CYS A 169 -14.84 0.83 10.95
N LEU A 170 -15.45 -0.16 10.31
CA LEU A 170 -15.32 -0.45 8.90
C LEU A 170 -16.69 -0.35 8.23
N GLN A 171 -16.78 0.43 7.17
CA GLN A 171 -18.03 0.63 6.44
C GLN A 171 -17.76 0.65 4.94
N PRO A 172 -18.45 -0.17 4.12
CA PRO A 172 -18.43 0.00 2.67
C PRO A 172 -18.85 1.41 2.29
N ALA A 173 -18.10 2.04 1.40
CA ALA A 173 -18.37 3.42 0.98
C ALA A 173 -18.00 3.59 -0.50
N ALA A 174 -18.94 4.10 -1.28
CA ALA A 174 -18.65 4.50 -2.65
C ALA A 174 -17.95 5.87 -2.64
N MET A 175 -16.76 5.92 -3.20
CA MET A 175 -15.96 7.15 -3.30
C MET A 175 -15.14 7.15 -4.59
N PRO A 176 -14.74 8.33 -5.10
CA PRO A 176 -13.85 8.41 -6.24
C PRO A 176 -12.48 7.82 -5.90
N ARG A 177 -11.82 7.26 -6.90
CA ARG A 177 -10.51 6.63 -6.74
C ARG A 177 -9.42 7.37 -7.50
N VAL A 178 -8.22 7.31 -6.93
CA VAL A 178 -6.98 7.67 -7.59
C VAL A 178 -6.22 6.36 -7.86
N PHE A 179 -6.33 5.87 -9.09
CA PHE A 179 -5.56 4.71 -9.54
C PHE A 179 -4.12 5.12 -9.82
N LEU A 180 -3.18 4.34 -9.33
CA LEU A 180 -1.76 4.53 -9.60
C LEU A 180 -1.25 3.40 -10.48
N MET A 181 -0.66 3.78 -11.60
CA MET A 181 0.01 2.90 -12.55
C MET A 181 1.47 3.31 -12.62
N GLY A 182 2.37 2.35 -12.50
CA GLY A 182 3.80 2.67 -12.50
C GLY A 182 4.68 1.50 -12.10
N ASP A 183 5.93 1.83 -11.81
CA ASP A 183 6.98 0.88 -11.44
C ASP A 183 7.31 0.92 -9.93
N SER A 184 8.54 0.48 -9.56
CA SER A 184 9.02 0.43 -8.17
C SER A 184 9.03 1.78 -7.45
N THR A 185 9.05 2.89 -8.17
CA THR A 185 9.03 4.24 -7.58
C THR A 185 7.65 4.66 -7.10
N VAL A 186 6.62 3.96 -7.55
CA VAL A 186 5.20 4.25 -7.24
C VAL A 186 4.60 3.18 -6.33
N THR A 187 5.03 1.91 -6.47
CA THR A 187 4.36 0.75 -5.86
C THR A 187 4.34 0.75 -4.34
N ASP A 188 3.36 0.04 -3.79
CA ASP A 188 3.35 -0.35 -2.39
C ASP A 188 4.41 -1.46 -2.19
N GLN A 189 5.45 -1.18 -1.42
CA GLN A 189 6.51 -2.13 -1.10
C GLN A 189 6.19 -2.88 0.20
N CYS A 190 6.47 -4.17 0.25
CA CYS A 190 6.40 -4.94 1.49
C CYS A 190 7.68 -4.78 2.32
N ALA A 191 7.61 -5.07 3.62
CA ALA A 191 8.80 -5.27 4.42
C ALA A 191 9.39 -6.64 4.11
N GLY A 192 10.70 -6.69 3.84
CA GLY A 192 11.42 -7.96 3.73
C GLY A 192 11.52 -8.70 5.09
N LEU A 193 11.74 -10.02 5.04
CA LEU A 193 12.03 -10.83 6.22
C LEU A 193 13.42 -11.47 6.08
N PRO A 194 14.31 -11.34 7.07
CA PRO A 194 14.22 -10.42 8.21
C PRO A 194 14.20 -8.96 7.77
N TYR A 195 13.54 -8.11 8.53
CA TYR A 195 13.45 -6.69 8.21
C TYR A 195 14.83 -6.03 8.26
N ALA A 196 15.28 -5.52 7.14
CA ALA A 196 16.53 -4.78 7.02
C ALA A 196 16.23 -3.34 6.58
N PRO A 197 16.45 -2.32 7.43
CA PRO A 197 16.13 -0.93 7.11
C PRO A 197 16.79 -0.39 5.84
N GLY A 198 18.02 -0.80 5.61
CA GLY A 198 18.80 -0.38 4.44
C GLY A 198 18.34 -1.00 3.11
N SER A 199 17.50 -2.04 3.16
CA SER A 199 16.93 -2.72 2.00
C SER A 199 15.40 -2.66 1.95
N SER A 200 14.77 -1.91 2.85
CA SER A 200 13.33 -1.64 2.79
C SER A 200 13.06 -0.45 1.90
N TYR A 201 12.21 -0.65 0.91
CA TYR A 201 11.85 0.35 -0.07
C TYR A 201 10.42 0.84 0.15
N ALA A 202 10.11 2.02 -0.39
CA ALA A 202 8.76 2.55 -0.48
C ALA A 202 8.63 3.32 -1.81
N GLY A 203 7.54 3.09 -2.53
CA GLY A 203 7.15 3.98 -3.61
C GLY A 203 6.36 5.18 -3.06
N TRP A 204 6.35 6.31 -3.79
CA TRP A 204 5.61 7.49 -3.34
C TRP A 204 4.09 7.21 -3.25
N GLY A 205 3.59 6.25 -4.01
CA GLY A 205 2.18 5.84 -3.96
C GLY A 205 1.75 5.33 -2.59
N GLN A 206 2.66 4.73 -1.81
CA GLN A 206 2.37 4.32 -0.42
C GLN A 206 2.09 5.51 0.52
N MET A 207 2.52 6.70 0.15
CA MET A 207 2.37 7.90 0.96
C MET A 207 1.23 8.80 0.48
N LEU A 208 0.76 8.64 -0.77
CA LEU A 208 -0.17 9.57 -1.41
C LEU A 208 -1.48 9.72 -0.65
N GLY A 209 -2.05 8.62 -0.14
CA GLY A 209 -3.33 8.65 0.57
C GLY A 209 -3.37 9.57 1.79
N ARG A 210 -2.20 9.86 2.38
CA ARG A 210 -2.07 10.80 3.50
C ARG A 210 -2.32 12.25 3.10
N PHE A 211 -2.08 12.59 1.84
CA PHE A 211 -2.12 13.97 1.33
C PHE A 211 -3.41 14.27 0.56
N LEU A 212 -4.24 13.27 0.32
CA LEU A 212 -5.53 13.45 -0.33
C LEU A 212 -6.63 13.76 0.70
N PRO A 213 -7.69 14.47 0.29
CA PRO A 213 -8.89 14.57 1.10
C PRO A 213 -9.46 13.20 1.48
N GLY A 214 -10.07 13.08 2.65
CA GLY A 214 -10.52 11.79 3.22
C GLY A 214 -11.68 11.10 2.48
N ASP A 215 -12.16 11.67 1.39
CA ASP A 215 -13.16 11.14 0.47
C ASP A 215 -12.56 10.58 -0.84
N TRP A 216 -11.22 10.60 -0.99
CA TRP A 216 -10.50 10.06 -2.14
C TRP A 216 -9.72 8.80 -1.78
N CYS A 217 -9.99 7.70 -2.47
CA CYS A 217 -9.36 6.42 -2.20
C CYS A 217 -8.23 6.12 -3.18
N VAL A 218 -7.03 5.84 -2.67
CA VAL A 218 -5.88 5.44 -3.51
C VAL A 218 -5.94 3.95 -3.80
N SER A 219 -5.98 3.59 -5.09
CA SER A 219 -5.88 2.23 -5.61
C SER A 219 -4.56 2.05 -6.34
N ASN A 220 -3.54 1.50 -5.66
CA ASN A 220 -2.19 1.42 -6.21
C ASN A 220 -1.96 0.07 -6.91
N HIS A 221 -1.83 0.09 -8.23
CA HIS A 221 -1.56 -1.05 -9.09
C HIS A 221 -0.13 -1.06 -9.67
N ALA A 222 0.70 -0.09 -9.27
CA ALA A 222 2.09 -0.08 -9.65
C ALA A 222 2.82 -1.31 -9.07
N HIS A 223 3.81 -1.80 -9.79
CA HIS A 223 4.61 -2.94 -9.37
C HIS A 223 6.08 -2.77 -9.78
N SER A 224 6.99 -3.33 -8.99
CA SER A 224 8.43 -3.27 -9.27
C SER A 224 8.77 -3.91 -10.61
N GLY A 225 9.64 -3.26 -11.37
CA GLY A 225 10.11 -3.80 -12.67
C GLY A 225 9.20 -3.50 -13.87
N LEU A 226 7.98 -3.01 -13.66
CA LEU A 226 7.06 -2.79 -14.77
C LEU A 226 7.49 -1.66 -15.70
N THR A 227 7.19 -1.88 -16.97
CA THR A 227 7.23 -0.92 -18.08
C THR A 227 5.81 -0.55 -18.51
N THR A 228 5.66 0.43 -19.38
CA THR A 228 4.37 0.75 -20.02
C THR A 228 3.79 -0.46 -20.78
N GLU A 229 4.62 -1.38 -21.25
CA GLU A 229 4.22 -2.61 -21.96
C GLU A 229 3.83 -3.71 -20.98
N SER A 230 4.73 -4.07 -20.07
CA SER A 230 4.53 -5.19 -19.15
C SER A 230 3.41 -4.92 -18.12
N PHE A 231 3.01 -3.67 -17.90
CA PHE A 231 1.83 -3.35 -17.11
C PHE A 231 0.53 -3.93 -17.73
N THR A 232 0.46 -3.96 -19.05
CA THR A 232 -0.65 -4.61 -19.78
C THR A 232 -0.45 -6.12 -19.83
N GLU A 233 0.72 -6.58 -20.26
CA GLU A 233 1.02 -7.99 -20.49
C GLU A 233 1.00 -8.82 -19.20
N GLY A 234 1.43 -8.23 -18.09
CA GLY A 234 1.38 -8.82 -16.75
C GLY A 234 0.01 -8.77 -16.08
N GLY A 235 -1.05 -8.36 -16.80
CA GLY A 235 -2.43 -8.40 -16.30
C GLY A 235 -2.84 -7.24 -15.39
N HIS A 236 -1.94 -6.31 -15.05
CA HIS A 236 -2.25 -5.17 -14.17
C HIS A 236 -3.30 -4.23 -14.78
N TRP A 237 -3.20 -3.95 -16.09
CA TRP A 237 -4.19 -3.14 -16.80
C TRP A 237 -5.58 -3.78 -16.84
N ALA A 238 -5.65 -5.10 -16.98
CA ALA A 238 -6.91 -5.84 -16.96
C ALA A 238 -7.63 -5.77 -15.60
N ILE A 239 -6.91 -5.45 -14.53
CA ILE A 239 -7.52 -5.15 -13.23
C ILE A 239 -8.04 -3.71 -13.18
N VAL A 240 -7.25 -2.75 -13.66
CA VAL A 240 -7.55 -1.31 -13.54
C VAL A 240 -8.70 -0.90 -14.48
N GLU A 241 -8.59 -1.23 -15.76
CA GLU A 241 -9.50 -0.70 -16.80
C GLU A 241 -10.99 -0.91 -16.51
N PRO A 242 -11.47 -2.13 -16.16
CA PRO A 242 -12.89 -2.36 -15.92
C PRO A 242 -13.42 -1.66 -14.66
N ARG A 243 -12.54 -1.15 -13.79
CA ARG A 243 -12.88 -0.47 -12.53
C ARG A 243 -12.88 1.04 -12.64
N LEU A 244 -12.36 1.58 -13.73
CA LEU A 244 -12.37 3.02 -14.01
C LEU A 244 -13.80 3.50 -14.30
N ARG A 245 -14.16 4.64 -13.75
CA ARG A 245 -15.46 5.30 -13.96
C ARG A 245 -15.32 6.83 -13.93
N ALA A 246 -16.36 7.50 -14.34
CA ALA A 246 -16.43 8.96 -14.28
C ALA A 246 -16.17 9.46 -12.83
N GLY A 247 -15.33 10.47 -12.71
CA GLY A 247 -14.90 11.03 -11.43
C GLY A 247 -13.62 10.42 -10.84
N ASP A 248 -13.12 9.29 -11.38
CA ASP A 248 -11.84 8.72 -10.98
C ASP A 248 -10.66 9.46 -11.65
N PHE A 249 -9.50 9.43 -11.00
CA PHE A 249 -8.22 9.82 -11.59
C PHE A 249 -7.33 8.59 -11.80
N CYS A 250 -6.46 8.68 -12.81
CA CYS A 250 -5.47 7.64 -13.09
C CYS A 250 -4.10 8.30 -13.30
N LEU A 251 -3.20 8.15 -12.35
CA LEU A 251 -1.84 8.68 -12.40
C LEU A 251 -0.90 7.63 -12.99
N LEU A 252 -0.17 8.02 -14.04
CA LEU A 252 0.74 7.14 -14.78
C LEU A 252 2.17 7.64 -14.66
N GLN A 253 3.05 6.84 -14.03
CA GLN A 253 4.48 7.12 -13.95
C GLN A 253 5.30 5.89 -14.34
N PHE A 254 5.91 5.92 -15.50
CA PHE A 254 6.79 4.89 -16.03
C PHE A 254 8.07 5.54 -16.57
N GLY A 255 9.03 4.72 -17.03
CA GLY A 255 10.25 5.18 -17.67
C GLY A 255 11.52 4.50 -17.15
N HIS A 256 11.60 4.23 -15.83
CA HIS A 256 12.80 3.63 -15.23
C HIS A 256 13.15 2.25 -15.79
N ASN A 257 12.17 1.51 -16.25
CA ASN A 257 12.37 0.20 -16.85
C ASN A 257 12.23 0.24 -18.37
N ASP A 258 11.35 1.10 -18.89
CA ASP A 258 11.17 1.29 -20.34
C ASP A 258 12.49 1.66 -21.02
N GLN A 259 13.29 2.53 -20.42
CA GLN A 259 14.59 2.98 -20.96
C GLN A 259 15.61 1.84 -21.14
N LYS A 260 15.36 0.67 -20.56
CA LYS A 260 16.21 -0.53 -20.74
C LYS A 260 15.86 -1.32 -22.01
N LEU A 261 14.73 -1.01 -22.64
CA LEU A 261 14.18 -1.75 -23.78
C LEU A 261 14.17 -0.86 -25.03
N PRO A 262 14.98 -1.16 -26.04
CA PRO A 262 15.13 -0.31 -27.24
C PRO A 262 13.81 -0.02 -27.96
N HIS A 263 12.87 -0.97 -27.98
CA HIS A 263 11.56 -0.78 -28.62
C HIS A 263 10.61 0.13 -27.81
N LEU A 264 10.92 0.41 -26.55
CA LEU A 264 10.22 1.39 -25.70
C LEU A 264 10.97 2.73 -25.62
N ALA A 265 11.62 3.13 -26.70
CA ALA A 265 12.26 4.44 -26.78
C ALA A 265 11.26 5.57 -26.48
N ALA A 266 11.75 6.63 -25.81
CA ALA A 266 10.93 7.71 -25.29
C ALA A 266 9.98 8.33 -26.32
N ARG A 267 10.48 8.60 -27.56
CA ARG A 267 9.70 9.18 -28.67
C ARG A 267 9.05 8.11 -29.59
N GLY A 268 9.08 6.85 -29.21
CA GLY A 268 8.53 5.70 -29.94
C GLY A 268 7.53 4.93 -29.10
N GLY A 269 7.84 3.65 -28.86
CA GLY A 269 6.95 2.71 -28.18
C GLY A 269 6.43 3.19 -26.83
N TYR A 270 7.27 3.85 -26.02
CA TYR A 270 6.86 4.42 -24.72
C TYR A 270 5.71 5.45 -24.89
N THR A 271 5.88 6.42 -25.78
CA THR A 271 4.87 7.45 -26.07
C THR A 271 3.59 6.84 -26.65
N GLU A 272 3.71 5.84 -27.51
CA GLU A 272 2.55 5.16 -28.11
C GLU A 272 1.74 4.40 -27.08
N ARG A 273 2.41 3.69 -26.16
CA ARG A 273 1.75 3.00 -25.05
C ARG A 273 1.02 3.97 -24.12
N LEU A 274 1.66 5.08 -23.76
CA LEU A 274 1.00 6.12 -22.95
C LEU A 274 -0.22 6.70 -23.65
N ARG A 275 -0.16 6.99 -24.95
CA ARG A 275 -1.35 7.43 -25.72
C ARG A 275 -2.48 6.42 -25.68
N GLY A 276 -2.15 5.12 -25.73
CA GLY A 276 -3.11 4.04 -25.59
C GLY A 276 -3.85 4.11 -24.26
N TYR A 277 -3.11 4.21 -23.15
CA TYR A 277 -3.69 4.38 -21.81
C TYR A 277 -4.54 5.64 -21.69
N LEU A 278 -4.04 6.79 -22.16
CA LEU A 278 -4.79 8.05 -22.11
C LEU A 278 -6.15 7.94 -22.79
N ARG A 279 -6.19 7.32 -23.99
CA ARG A 279 -7.45 7.09 -24.72
C ARG A 279 -8.39 6.17 -23.94
N ALA A 280 -7.89 5.03 -23.47
CA ALA A 280 -8.69 4.05 -22.76
C ALA A 280 -9.27 4.62 -21.45
N ILE A 281 -8.47 5.35 -20.66
CA ILE A 281 -8.91 6.00 -19.42
C ILE A 281 -10.01 7.01 -19.70
N ARG A 282 -9.83 7.88 -20.71
CA ARG A 282 -10.85 8.87 -21.12
C ARG A 282 -12.13 8.21 -21.61
N THR A 283 -12.04 7.10 -22.33
CA THR A 283 -13.21 6.33 -22.78
C THR A 283 -14.04 5.80 -21.60
N ARG A 284 -13.43 5.52 -20.46
CA ARG A 284 -14.11 5.14 -19.22
C ARG A 284 -14.66 6.34 -18.43
N GLY A 285 -14.44 7.57 -18.90
CA GLY A 285 -14.85 8.81 -18.23
C GLY A 285 -13.92 9.23 -17.08
N ALA A 286 -12.82 8.51 -16.85
CA ALA A 286 -11.83 8.86 -15.85
C ALA A 286 -10.81 9.90 -16.37
N GLN A 287 -10.11 10.56 -15.48
CA GLN A 287 -9.14 11.62 -15.76
C GLN A 287 -7.71 11.05 -15.73
N PRO A 288 -7.00 10.93 -16.85
CA PRO A 288 -5.59 10.56 -16.83
C PRO A 288 -4.70 11.73 -16.40
N VAL A 289 -3.71 11.44 -15.59
CA VAL A 289 -2.66 12.36 -15.15
C VAL A 289 -1.31 11.71 -15.44
N LEU A 290 -0.52 12.33 -16.30
CA LEU A 290 0.84 11.89 -16.57
C LEU A 290 1.78 12.46 -15.51
N VAL A 291 2.64 11.61 -14.98
CA VAL A 291 3.68 11.97 -14.01
C VAL A 291 5.04 11.65 -14.64
N THR A 292 5.94 12.62 -14.66
CA THR A 292 7.30 12.39 -15.18
C THR A 292 8.05 11.38 -14.31
N PRO A 293 8.91 10.53 -14.91
CA PRO A 293 9.75 9.64 -14.13
C PRO A 293 10.67 10.46 -13.20
N LEU A 294 10.92 9.93 -12.01
CA LEU A 294 11.84 10.53 -11.06
C LEU A 294 13.27 10.48 -11.60
N ALA A 295 14.03 11.57 -11.46
CA ALA A 295 15.43 11.57 -11.80
C ALA A 295 16.23 10.56 -10.97
N ARG A 296 17.21 9.90 -11.58
CA ARG A 296 18.12 8.99 -10.87
C ARG A 296 19.35 9.75 -10.41
N ASN A 297 19.84 9.45 -9.23
CA ASN A 297 21.11 9.99 -8.73
C ASN A 297 22.29 9.22 -9.38
N THR A 298 22.48 9.40 -10.68
CA THR A 298 23.54 8.75 -11.46
C THR A 298 24.52 9.80 -12.00
N TRP A 299 25.80 9.48 -11.95
CA TRP A 299 26.89 10.38 -12.33
C TRP A 299 27.86 9.63 -13.22
N THR A 300 28.43 10.33 -14.19
CA THR A 300 29.49 9.81 -15.05
C THR A 300 30.81 9.76 -14.27
N ALA A 301 31.80 9.02 -14.79
CA ALA A 301 33.11 8.90 -14.15
C ALA A 301 33.85 10.24 -13.98
N ASP A 302 33.55 11.24 -14.83
CA ASP A 302 34.08 12.61 -14.77
C ASP A 302 33.23 13.55 -13.90
N GLY A 303 32.27 13.02 -13.13
CA GLY A 303 31.49 13.77 -12.16
C GLY A 303 30.34 14.60 -12.73
N ARG A 304 29.94 14.36 -13.98
CA ARG A 304 28.75 15.00 -14.55
C ARG A 304 27.50 14.23 -14.23
N TYR A 305 26.40 14.96 -13.97
CA TYR A 305 25.09 14.33 -13.79
C TYR A 305 24.65 13.64 -15.09
N ASN A 306 24.26 12.37 -14.97
CA ASN A 306 23.72 11.58 -16.07
C ASN A 306 22.19 11.57 -16.00
N ASP A 307 21.54 12.45 -16.78
CA ASP A 307 20.08 12.52 -16.85
C ASP A 307 19.50 11.44 -17.78
N LEU A 308 19.58 10.20 -17.30
CA LEU A 308 19.18 9.01 -18.05
C LEU A 308 17.72 9.05 -18.51
N LEU A 309 16.85 9.82 -17.83
CA LEU A 309 15.41 9.83 -18.05
C LEU A 309 14.90 11.15 -18.66
N ALA A 310 15.79 12.07 -19.05
CA ALA A 310 15.41 13.37 -19.63
C ALA A 310 14.45 13.25 -20.81
N GLU A 311 14.75 12.36 -21.75
CA GLU A 311 13.91 12.16 -22.95
C GLU A 311 12.52 11.58 -22.61
N TYR A 312 12.45 10.72 -21.58
CA TYR A 312 11.18 10.16 -21.09
C TYR A 312 10.34 11.21 -20.40
N ALA A 313 10.98 12.08 -19.58
CA ALA A 313 10.30 13.21 -18.96
C ALA A 313 9.80 14.21 -20.00
N ALA A 314 10.62 14.55 -21.00
CA ALA A 314 10.24 15.41 -22.12
C ALA A 314 9.06 14.82 -22.92
N ALA A 315 9.06 13.51 -23.20
CA ALA A 315 7.95 12.84 -23.87
C ALA A 315 6.63 12.93 -23.09
N VAL A 316 6.72 12.81 -21.74
CA VAL A 316 5.55 12.97 -20.85
C VAL A 316 5.01 14.41 -20.93
N PHE A 317 5.87 15.42 -20.87
CA PHE A 317 5.46 16.83 -21.02
C PHE A 317 4.77 17.11 -22.34
N ASP A 318 5.32 16.57 -23.45
CA ASP A 318 4.76 16.79 -24.78
C ASP A 318 3.42 16.09 -24.98
N LEU A 319 3.18 14.97 -24.29
CA LEU A 319 1.90 14.29 -24.29
C LEU A 319 0.83 14.98 -23.43
N GLY A 320 1.24 15.73 -22.42
CA GLY A 320 0.36 16.42 -21.48
C GLY A 320 -0.16 17.78 -22.00
N ARG A 321 0.40 18.27 -23.10
CA ARG A 321 -0.02 19.51 -23.78
C ARG A 321 -1.11 19.25 -24.80
#